data_4c3a04654c9e666a9f33f56f89d554db
#
_entry.id   4c3a04654c9e666a9f33f56f89d554db
#
_cell.length_a   1.000
_cell.length_b   1.000
_cell.length_c   1.000
_cell.angle_alpha   90.00
_cell.angle_beta   90.00
_cell.angle_gamma   90.00
#
_symmetry.space_group_name_H-M   'P 1'
#
loop_
_entity.id
_entity.type
_entity.pdbx_description
1 polymer ?
#
loop_
_entity_poly.entity_id
_entity_poly.type
_entity_poly.pdbx_seq_one_letter_code
_entity_poly.pdbx_strand_id
1 'polypeptide(L)'
;MSKINNKNSTVKRVLLQIRPYLPTIILLLALAVVSVLCSLYIPVLVGDAIDAIIGKEQVNFAVILPKLFTCAVLIGCAALAQWLMNVCGNKVTYNTIRDMREAAFKKIHRLPFSYLDAHETGDIVSRIIADVDQFADGLLMGFSQLFTGVVTIIGTIGFMLSVNVWTTLVVVLVTPLSILVARFIAKKTFAMFRLQSETRGRQTAFINEMITNQKVVRAYGHEDENMEKFDTINEELRRHTLKATFFSSITNPATRFVNSVVYAAVALIGAFLAVTGQGFTIGMLSCFLSYANQYTKPFNEISGVITELQNALACADRLLEFLDSEEMSADPELLPEHSETAKGQVTFDNVCFSYTKDRPLIRNFSLNVPAGCRVAIVGPTGCGKTTMINLLMRFYDPDSGSISVDGTNTQTIPRRALRRNFGMVLQETWLKTGTVLDNIRMGRPDASEEDVIAAAKAAHAHSFIEQLPNGYYTQIGEDGGSLSAGQKQLLCISRIMLTLPPMLILDEATSSIDTRTELRIQRAFAKLMRGRTSFVVAHRLSTIKESDVILVMRDGNIVEQGDHESLLAKNGFYAELYRSQFTDEEQPVG
;
A
#
# COMPACT_ATOMS: atom_id res chain seq x y z
N MET A 1 25.27 -10.17 -10.27
CA MET A 1 25.14 -11.39 -9.42
C MET A 1 24.22 -11.20 -8.21
N SER A 2 24.09 -10.02 -7.60
CA SER A 2 23.19 -9.76 -6.44
C SER A 2 21.68 -9.96 -6.72
N LYS A 3 21.18 -9.57 -7.88
CA LYS A 3 19.75 -9.70 -8.25
C LYS A 3 19.24 -11.15 -8.41
N ILE A 4 20.10 -12.11 -8.72
CA ILE A 4 19.70 -13.53 -8.88
C ILE A 4 19.60 -14.21 -7.51
N ASN A 5 20.46 -13.86 -6.56
CA ASN A 5 20.41 -14.38 -5.19
C ASN A 5 19.16 -13.90 -4.44
N ASN A 6 18.68 -12.67 -4.70
CA ASN A 6 17.50 -12.12 -4.07
C ASN A 6 16.21 -12.84 -4.54
N LYS A 7 16.06 -13.14 -5.84
CA LYS A 7 14.88 -13.85 -6.37
C LYS A 7 14.70 -15.26 -5.76
N ASN A 8 15.76 -16.01 -5.55
CA ASN A 8 15.68 -17.32 -4.90
C ASN A 8 15.26 -17.21 -3.43
N SER A 9 15.65 -16.13 -2.76
CA SER A 9 15.23 -15.82 -1.40
C SER A 9 13.71 -15.50 -1.36
N THR A 10 13.22 -14.66 -2.27
CA THR A 10 11.80 -14.27 -2.35
C THR A 10 10.88 -15.46 -2.62
N VAL A 11 11.23 -16.31 -3.60
CA VAL A 11 10.47 -17.55 -3.89
C VAL A 11 10.41 -18.46 -2.66
N LYS A 12 11.52 -18.67 -1.97
CA LYS A 12 11.56 -19.48 -0.75
C LYS A 12 10.68 -18.92 0.35
N ARG A 13 10.66 -17.60 0.52
CA ARG A 13 9.85 -16.90 1.52
C ARG A 13 8.36 -16.97 1.18
N VAL A 14 7.98 -16.78 -0.09
CA VAL A 14 6.61 -16.97 -0.58
C VAL A 14 6.15 -18.41 -0.31
N LEU A 15 6.99 -19.42 -0.59
CA LEU A 15 6.66 -20.82 -0.31
C LEU A 15 6.46 -21.08 1.19
N LEU A 16 7.21 -20.39 2.06
CA LEU A 16 7.02 -20.48 3.51
C LEU A 16 5.66 -19.87 3.95
N GLN A 17 5.24 -18.75 3.34
CA GLN A 17 3.92 -18.14 3.60
C GLN A 17 2.77 -19.06 3.18
N ILE A 18 2.94 -19.81 2.09
CA ILE A 18 1.92 -20.72 1.55
C ILE A 18 1.91 -22.07 2.28
N ARG A 19 2.96 -22.39 3.02
CA ARG A 19 3.14 -23.67 3.72
C ARG A 19 1.93 -24.11 4.58
N PRO A 20 1.23 -23.25 5.32
CA PRO A 20 0.04 -23.64 6.09
C PRO A 20 -1.07 -24.26 5.22
N TYR A 21 -1.10 -23.91 3.93
CA TYR A 21 -2.12 -24.35 2.96
C TYR A 21 -1.69 -25.55 2.12
N LEU A 22 -0.54 -26.18 2.45
CA LEU A 22 0.05 -27.30 1.70
C LEU A 22 -0.95 -28.45 1.43
N PRO A 23 -1.81 -28.88 2.37
CA PRO A 23 -2.79 -29.94 2.09
C PRO A 23 -3.76 -29.55 0.97
N THR A 24 -4.23 -28.29 0.97
CA THR A 24 -5.14 -27.77 -0.06
C THR A 24 -4.44 -27.66 -1.41
N ILE A 25 -3.16 -27.30 -1.43
CA ILE A 25 -2.34 -27.24 -2.67
C ILE A 25 -2.13 -28.65 -3.25
N ILE A 26 -1.84 -29.64 -2.41
CA ILE A 26 -1.69 -31.03 -2.87
C ILE A 26 -3.00 -31.52 -3.47
N LEU A 27 -4.13 -31.24 -2.84
CA LEU A 27 -5.46 -31.57 -3.37
C LEU A 27 -5.72 -30.89 -4.72
N LEU A 28 -5.40 -29.59 -4.81
CA LEU A 28 -5.50 -28.82 -6.06
C LEU A 28 -4.68 -29.46 -7.19
N LEU A 29 -3.44 -29.83 -6.92
CA LEU A 29 -2.55 -30.46 -7.90
C LEU A 29 -3.08 -31.84 -8.33
N ALA A 30 -3.59 -32.62 -7.39
CA ALA A 30 -4.22 -33.92 -7.69
C ALA A 30 -5.47 -33.77 -8.58
N LEU A 31 -6.34 -32.79 -8.25
CA LEU A 31 -7.53 -32.48 -9.06
C LEU A 31 -7.18 -31.99 -10.47
N ALA A 32 -6.11 -31.21 -10.60
CA ALA A 32 -5.61 -30.77 -11.92
C ALA A 32 -5.17 -31.97 -12.76
N VAL A 33 -4.43 -32.92 -12.19
CA VAL A 33 -4.00 -34.14 -12.90
C VAL A 33 -5.23 -34.96 -13.31
N VAL A 34 -6.20 -35.16 -12.42
CA VAL A 34 -7.43 -35.90 -12.74
C VAL A 34 -8.21 -35.21 -13.87
N SER A 35 -8.41 -33.88 -13.80
CA SER A 35 -9.10 -33.12 -14.82
C SER A 35 -8.43 -33.25 -16.20
N VAL A 36 -7.09 -33.15 -16.24
CA VAL A 36 -6.31 -33.29 -17.48
C VAL A 36 -6.40 -34.70 -18.03
N LEU A 37 -6.23 -35.74 -17.21
CA LEU A 37 -6.30 -37.13 -17.68
C LEU A 37 -7.67 -37.48 -18.22
N CYS A 38 -8.75 -37.06 -17.53
CA CYS A 38 -10.11 -37.22 -18.04
C CYS A 38 -10.29 -36.53 -19.41
N SER A 39 -9.81 -35.28 -19.54
CA SER A 39 -9.91 -34.52 -20.79
C SER A 39 -9.09 -35.13 -21.92
N LEU A 40 -7.90 -35.72 -21.63
CA LEU A 40 -7.05 -36.35 -22.62
C LEU A 40 -7.55 -37.74 -23.08
N TYR A 41 -8.35 -38.44 -22.27
CA TYR A 41 -8.91 -39.71 -22.67
C TYR A 41 -10.13 -39.59 -23.61
N ILE A 42 -10.84 -38.47 -23.60
CA ILE A 42 -11.99 -38.20 -24.45
C ILE A 42 -11.69 -38.36 -25.94
N PRO A 43 -10.62 -37.77 -26.52
CA PRO A 43 -10.28 -37.97 -27.93
C PRO A 43 -10.08 -39.44 -28.33
N VAL A 44 -9.57 -40.28 -27.43
CA VAL A 44 -9.43 -41.74 -27.72
C VAL A 44 -10.79 -42.36 -27.90
N LEU A 45 -11.73 -42.13 -26.98
CA LEU A 45 -13.08 -42.67 -27.05
C LEU A 45 -13.85 -42.17 -28.29
N VAL A 46 -13.63 -40.90 -28.65
CA VAL A 46 -14.22 -40.30 -29.87
C VAL A 46 -13.61 -40.96 -31.10
N GLY A 47 -12.29 -41.16 -31.13
CA GLY A 47 -11.62 -41.88 -32.25
C GLY A 47 -12.15 -43.28 -32.42
N ASP A 48 -12.25 -44.05 -31.33
CA ASP A 48 -12.82 -45.40 -31.38
C ASP A 48 -14.31 -45.42 -31.76
N ALA A 49 -15.08 -44.38 -31.44
CA ALA A 49 -16.46 -44.27 -31.88
C ALA A 49 -16.55 -43.98 -33.41
N ILE A 50 -15.61 -43.16 -33.91
CA ILE A 50 -15.50 -42.90 -35.37
C ILE A 50 -15.15 -44.18 -36.11
N ASP A 51 -14.22 -44.98 -35.62
CA ASP A 51 -13.85 -46.26 -36.22
C ASP A 51 -15.00 -47.28 -36.24
N ALA A 52 -15.98 -47.15 -35.33
CA ALA A 52 -17.20 -47.97 -35.29
C ALA A 52 -18.30 -47.53 -36.29
N ILE A 53 -18.07 -46.44 -37.04
CA ILE A 53 -19.01 -45.89 -38.08
C ILE A 53 -18.57 -46.27 -39.50
N ILE A 54 -17.72 -47.25 -39.69
CA ILE A 54 -17.11 -47.55 -40.98
C ILE A 54 -18.08 -48.24 -41.92
N GLY A 55 -18.58 -47.53 -42.91
CA GLY A 55 -19.35 -48.01 -44.05
C GLY A 55 -20.79 -47.51 -44.08
N LYS A 56 -21.32 -47.38 -45.35
CA LYS A 56 -22.69 -47.00 -45.59
C LYS A 56 -23.62 -48.10 -45.06
N GLU A 57 -24.50 -47.76 -44.08
CA GLU A 57 -25.44 -48.68 -43.41
C GLU A 57 -24.85 -49.67 -42.40
N GLN A 58 -23.56 -49.56 -42.00
CA GLN A 58 -22.92 -50.41 -40.99
C GLN A 58 -22.54 -49.64 -39.71
N VAL A 59 -23.46 -48.88 -39.16
CA VAL A 59 -23.23 -48.17 -37.89
C VAL A 59 -23.52 -49.08 -36.71
N ASN A 60 -22.50 -49.39 -35.91
CA ASN A 60 -22.67 -50.24 -34.73
C ASN A 60 -23.03 -49.41 -33.47
N PHE A 61 -24.33 -49.12 -33.34
CA PHE A 61 -24.86 -48.35 -32.18
C PHE A 61 -24.59 -49.02 -30.84
N ALA A 62 -24.48 -50.37 -30.78
CA ALA A 62 -24.17 -51.08 -29.55
C ALA A 62 -22.77 -50.77 -28.98
N VAL A 63 -21.83 -50.39 -29.86
CA VAL A 63 -20.46 -49.97 -29.48
C VAL A 63 -20.39 -48.47 -29.25
N ILE A 64 -21.09 -47.67 -30.03
CA ILE A 64 -21.02 -46.20 -29.99
C ILE A 64 -21.69 -45.65 -28.73
N LEU A 65 -22.91 -46.12 -28.37
CA LEU A 65 -23.68 -45.60 -27.25
C LEU A 65 -22.95 -45.69 -25.88
N PRO A 66 -22.34 -46.84 -25.51
CA PRO A 66 -21.55 -46.93 -24.29
C PRO A 66 -20.34 -45.99 -24.25
N LYS A 67 -19.65 -45.80 -25.40
CA LYS A 67 -18.50 -44.90 -25.51
C LYS A 67 -18.93 -43.43 -25.34
N LEU A 68 -20.05 -43.02 -25.95
CA LEU A 68 -20.61 -41.67 -25.79
C LEU A 68 -21.06 -41.43 -24.34
N PHE A 69 -21.67 -42.44 -23.68
CA PHE A 69 -22.02 -42.33 -22.26
C PHE A 69 -20.77 -42.16 -21.38
N THR A 70 -19.70 -42.95 -21.65
CA THR A 70 -18.42 -42.82 -20.95
C THR A 70 -17.81 -41.45 -21.17
N CYS A 71 -17.85 -40.90 -22.40
CA CYS A 71 -17.43 -39.53 -22.68
C CYS A 71 -18.19 -38.50 -21.83
N ALA A 72 -19.52 -38.62 -21.76
CA ALA A 72 -20.34 -37.71 -20.98
C ALA A 72 -19.98 -37.76 -19.50
N VAL A 73 -19.74 -38.94 -18.93
CA VAL A 73 -19.28 -39.12 -17.56
C VAL A 73 -17.90 -38.48 -17.32
N LEU A 74 -16.95 -38.71 -18.24
CA LEU A 74 -15.61 -38.13 -18.14
C LEU A 74 -15.61 -36.61 -18.24
N ILE A 75 -16.45 -36.03 -19.11
CA ILE A 75 -16.64 -34.58 -19.20
C ILE A 75 -17.18 -34.03 -17.87
N GLY A 76 -18.18 -34.71 -17.30
CA GLY A 76 -18.71 -34.36 -15.99
C GLY A 76 -17.66 -34.41 -14.85
N CYS A 77 -16.86 -35.49 -14.84
CA CYS A 77 -15.77 -35.66 -13.88
C CYS A 77 -14.67 -34.57 -14.07
N ALA A 78 -14.28 -34.29 -15.31
CA ALA A 78 -13.29 -33.25 -15.63
C ALA A 78 -13.79 -31.87 -15.20
N ALA A 79 -15.06 -31.54 -15.48
CA ALA A 79 -15.67 -30.27 -15.10
C ALA A 79 -15.75 -30.11 -13.57
N LEU A 80 -16.15 -31.18 -12.86
CA LEU A 80 -16.21 -31.19 -11.39
C LEU A 80 -14.79 -31.02 -10.79
N ALA A 81 -13.82 -31.78 -11.29
CA ALA A 81 -12.43 -31.67 -10.85
C ALA A 81 -11.87 -30.25 -11.08
N GLN A 82 -12.15 -29.65 -12.24
CA GLN A 82 -11.75 -28.29 -12.58
C GLN A 82 -12.41 -27.26 -11.66
N TRP A 83 -13.71 -27.42 -11.38
CA TRP A 83 -14.43 -26.54 -10.47
C TRP A 83 -13.85 -26.61 -9.05
N LEU A 84 -13.64 -27.83 -8.51
CA LEU A 84 -13.03 -28.03 -7.19
C LEU A 84 -11.60 -27.49 -7.15
N MET A 85 -10.81 -27.65 -8.21
CA MET A 85 -9.48 -27.09 -8.34
C MET A 85 -9.50 -25.55 -8.20
N ASN A 86 -10.44 -24.89 -8.91
CA ASN A 86 -10.58 -23.43 -8.82
C ASN A 86 -11.01 -22.98 -7.43
N VAL A 87 -11.92 -23.70 -6.77
CA VAL A 87 -12.32 -23.43 -5.37
C VAL A 87 -11.12 -23.54 -4.43
N CYS A 88 -10.32 -24.59 -4.56
CA CYS A 88 -9.10 -24.77 -3.76
C CYS A 88 -8.07 -23.67 -4.03
N GLY A 89 -7.85 -23.32 -5.32
CA GLY A 89 -6.94 -22.25 -5.71
C GLY A 89 -7.34 -20.90 -5.13
N ASN A 90 -8.61 -20.54 -5.26
CA ASN A 90 -9.14 -19.31 -4.67
C ASN A 90 -8.97 -19.29 -3.15
N LYS A 91 -9.29 -20.41 -2.47
CA LYS A 91 -9.15 -20.50 -1.01
C LYS A 91 -7.72 -20.30 -0.55
N VAL A 92 -6.74 -20.94 -1.22
CA VAL A 92 -5.31 -20.77 -0.91
C VAL A 92 -4.89 -19.32 -1.12
N THR A 93 -5.20 -18.75 -2.28
CA THR A 93 -4.79 -17.40 -2.66
C THR A 93 -5.37 -16.36 -1.72
N TYR A 94 -6.69 -16.33 -1.53
CA TYR A 94 -7.32 -15.29 -0.70
C TYR A 94 -6.99 -15.39 0.78
N ASN A 95 -6.76 -16.60 1.32
CA ASN A 95 -6.27 -16.74 2.68
C ASN A 95 -4.83 -16.24 2.83
N THR A 96 -3.95 -16.57 1.88
CA THR A 96 -2.57 -16.07 1.89
C THR A 96 -2.53 -14.54 1.85
N ILE A 97 -3.36 -13.93 0.99
CA ILE A 97 -3.50 -12.48 0.86
C ILE A 97 -3.99 -11.84 2.15
N ARG A 98 -5.04 -12.41 2.75
CA ARG A 98 -5.57 -11.95 4.04
C ARG A 98 -4.47 -11.91 5.08
N ASP A 99 -3.72 -13.01 5.21
CA ASP A 99 -2.65 -13.14 6.21
C ASP A 99 -1.52 -12.13 5.95
N MET A 100 -1.16 -11.90 4.67
CA MET A 100 -0.15 -10.91 4.29
C MET A 100 -0.60 -9.47 4.56
N ARG A 101 -1.87 -9.14 4.24
CA ARG A 101 -2.44 -7.81 4.56
C ARG A 101 -2.52 -7.56 6.06
N GLU A 102 -2.92 -8.56 6.83
CA GLU A 102 -2.97 -8.48 8.28
C GLU A 102 -1.57 -8.25 8.87
N ALA A 103 -0.57 -8.99 8.38
CA ALA A 103 0.82 -8.80 8.77
C ALA A 103 1.34 -7.39 8.41
N ALA A 104 1.04 -6.91 7.20
CA ALA A 104 1.42 -5.57 6.74
C ALA A 104 0.75 -4.47 7.57
N PHE A 105 -0.55 -4.61 7.88
CA PHE A 105 -1.26 -3.65 8.71
C PHE A 105 -0.72 -3.61 10.15
N LYS A 106 -0.44 -4.77 10.74
CA LYS A 106 0.23 -4.85 12.05
C LYS A 106 1.62 -4.20 12.02
N LYS A 107 2.34 -4.36 10.90
CA LYS A 107 3.66 -3.77 10.72
C LYS A 107 3.64 -2.25 10.74
N ILE A 108 2.65 -1.59 10.10
CA ILE A 108 2.49 -0.12 10.14
C ILE A 108 2.53 0.41 11.57
N HIS A 109 1.83 -0.25 12.50
CA HIS A 109 1.77 0.18 13.90
C HIS A 109 3.07 -0.05 14.69
N ARG A 110 4.01 -0.81 14.13
CA ARG A 110 5.32 -1.10 14.75
C ARG A 110 6.47 -0.37 14.09
N LEU A 111 6.23 0.29 12.95
CA LEU A 111 7.26 1.05 12.25
C LEU A 111 7.61 2.34 13.01
N PRO A 112 8.90 2.71 13.05
CA PRO A 112 9.30 4.01 13.57
C PRO A 112 8.82 5.14 12.66
N PHE A 113 8.60 6.33 13.24
CA PHE A 113 8.22 7.51 12.47
C PHE A 113 9.26 7.88 11.40
N SER A 114 10.54 7.61 11.65
CA SER A 114 11.62 7.80 10.66
C SER A 114 11.38 7.04 9.36
N TYR A 115 10.75 5.87 9.41
CA TYR A 115 10.37 5.13 8.22
C TYR A 115 9.20 5.80 7.48
N LEU A 116 8.18 6.25 8.22
CA LEU A 116 7.00 6.89 7.65
C LEU A 116 7.35 8.25 7.01
N ASP A 117 8.23 9.03 7.65
CA ASP A 117 8.69 10.32 7.14
C ASP A 117 9.62 10.18 5.92
N ALA A 118 10.34 9.05 5.81
CA ALA A 118 11.23 8.77 4.67
C ALA A 118 10.51 8.20 3.44
N HIS A 119 9.24 7.78 3.57
CA HIS A 119 8.48 7.14 2.50
C HIS A 119 7.14 7.84 2.28
N GLU A 120 6.77 8.04 1.02
CA GLU A 120 5.47 8.61 0.69
C GLU A 120 4.33 7.69 1.15
N THR A 121 3.31 8.24 1.78
CA THR A 121 2.12 7.48 2.24
C THR A 121 1.48 6.69 1.08
N GLY A 122 1.45 7.28 -0.13
CA GLY A 122 0.93 6.61 -1.33
C GLY A 122 1.70 5.34 -1.71
N ASP A 123 3.03 5.32 -1.54
CA ASP A 123 3.85 4.13 -1.80
C ASP A 123 3.53 3.02 -0.79
N ILE A 124 3.43 3.36 0.50
CA ILE A 124 3.08 2.38 1.55
C ILE A 124 1.69 1.78 1.28
N VAL A 125 0.70 2.60 0.97
CA VAL A 125 -0.67 2.15 0.65
C VAL A 125 -0.67 1.27 -0.61
N SER A 126 0.08 1.66 -1.65
CA SER A 126 0.22 0.88 -2.88
C SER A 126 0.82 -0.51 -2.63
N ARG A 127 1.83 -0.62 -1.77
CA ARG A 127 2.45 -1.91 -1.39
C ARG A 127 1.45 -2.84 -0.68
N ILE A 128 0.55 -2.30 0.15
CA ILE A 128 -0.41 -3.09 0.94
C ILE A 128 -1.65 -3.48 0.12
N ILE A 129 -2.06 -2.64 -0.83
CA ILE A 129 -3.26 -2.88 -1.64
C ILE A 129 -2.87 -3.44 -3.01
N ALA A 130 -2.25 -2.62 -3.87
CA ALA A 130 -2.03 -2.96 -5.26
C ALA A 130 -1.01 -4.11 -5.45
N ASP A 131 0.11 -4.10 -4.70
CA ASP A 131 1.12 -5.15 -4.81
C ASP A 131 0.59 -6.50 -4.31
N VAL A 132 -0.23 -6.50 -3.26
CA VAL A 132 -0.85 -7.72 -2.73
C VAL A 132 -1.88 -8.27 -3.71
N ASP A 133 -2.68 -7.42 -4.38
CA ASP A 133 -3.63 -7.86 -5.41
C ASP A 133 -2.91 -8.43 -6.64
N GLN A 134 -1.86 -7.77 -7.12
CA GLN A 134 -1.03 -8.28 -8.22
C GLN A 134 -0.34 -9.61 -7.89
N PHE A 135 0.08 -9.78 -6.64
CA PHE A 135 0.60 -11.06 -6.14
C PHE A 135 -0.47 -12.16 -6.16
N ALA A 136 -1.74 -11.81 -5.79
CA ALA A 136 -2.88 -12.71 -5.86
C ALA A 136 -3.11 -13.25 -7.27
N ASP A 137 -3.15 -12.35 -8.25
CA ASP A 137 -3.41 -12.70 -9.65
C ASP A 137 -2.33 -13.64 -10.18
N GLY A 138 -1.06 -13.37 -9.85
CA GLY A 138 0.04 -14.24 -10.22
C GLY A 138 -0.01 -15.62 -9.57
N LEU A 139 -0.44 -15.72 -8.30
CA LEU A 139 -0.64 -17.02 -7.64
C LEU A 139 -1.77 -17.82 -8.29
N LEU A 140 -2.92 -17.19 -8.55
CA LEU A 140 -4.05 -17.84 -9.21
C LEU A 140 -3.67 -18.35 -10.60
N MET A 141 -2.99 -17.53 -11.41
CA MET A 141 -2.49 -17.93 -12.72
C MET A 141 -1.44 -19.03 -12.64
N GLY A 142 -0.54 -18.94 -11.65
CA GLY A 142 0.47 -19.98 -11.42
C GLY A 142 -0.13 -21.35 -11.11
N PHE A 143 -1.11 -21.41 -10.23
CA PHE A 143 -1.76 -22.66 -9.86
C PHE A 143 -2.69 -23.18 -10.95
N SER A 144 -3.53 -22.32 -11.55
CA SER A 144 -4.56 -22.76 -12.49
C SER A 144 -4.05 -22.98 -13.91
N GLN A 145 -3.16 -22.14 -14.42
CA GLN A 145 -2.74 -22.19 -15.83
C GLN A 145 -1.36 -22.81 -16.02
N LEU A 146 -0.35 -22.41 -15.21
CA LEU A 146 1.00 -22.95 -15.40
C LEU A 146 1.06 -24.44 -15.10
N PHE A 147 0.54 -24.86 -13.92
CA PHE A 147 0.59 -26.26 -13.51
C PHE A 147 -0.25 -27.13 -14.43
N THR A 148 -1.51 -26.74 -14.70
CA THR A 148 -2.40 -27.46 -15.62
C THR A 148 -1.80 -27.53 -17.02
N GLY A 149 -1.20 -26.43 -17.50
CA GLY A 149 -0.52 -26.39 -18.79
C GLY A 149 0.65 -27.37 -18.90
N VAL A 150 1.49 -27.44 -17.88
CA VAL A 150 2.63 -28.41 -17.83
C VAL A 150 2.11 -29.84 -17.81
N VAL A 151 1.11 -30.15 -16.97
CA VAL A 151 0.50 -31.50 -16.92
C VAL A 151 -0.15 -31.86 -18.27
N THR A 152 -0.83 -30.89 -18.90
CA THR A 152 -1.43 -31.10 -20.24
C THR A 152 -0.36 -31.42 -21.28
N ILE A 153 0.76 -30.70 -21.34
CA ILE A 153 1.85 -30.96 -22.28
C ILE A 153 2.41 -32.36 -22.08
N ILE A 154 2.77 -32.72 -20.84
CA ILE A 154 3.34 -34.03 -20.52
C ILE A 154 2.34 -35.15 -20.81
N GLY A 155 1.09 -34.98 -20.35
CA GLY A 155 0.01 -35.95 -20.58
C GLY A 155 -0.29 -36.15 -22.07
N THR A 156 -0.41 -35.05 -22.84
CA THR A 156 -0.67 -35.14 -24.29
C THR A 156 0.42 -35.88 -25.04
N ILE A 157 1.70 -35.61 -24.71
CA ILE A 157 2.84 -36.37 -25.29
C ILE A 157 2.71 -37.87 -24.96
N GLY A 158 2.41 -38.22 -23.72
CA GLY A 158 2.22 -39.61 -23.28
C GLY A 158 1.10 -40.29 -24.05
N PHE A 159 -0.06 -39.66 -24.18
CA PHE A 159 -1.18 -40.19 -24.96
C PHE A 159 -0.87 -40.28 -26.48
N MET A 160 -0.21 -39.27 -27.05
CA MET A 160 0.20 -39.31 -28.49
C MET A 160 1.17 -40.47 -28.76
N LEU A 161 2.14 -40.71 -27.87
CA LEU A 161 3.08 -41.82 -27.98
C LEU A 161 2.38 -43.18 -27.92
N SER A 162 1.30 -43.32 -27.16
CA SER A 162 0.51 -44.56 -27.09
C SER A 162 -0.30 -44.82 -28.35
N VAL A 163 -0.61 -43.78 -29.14
CA VAL A 163 -1.34 -43.93 -30.40
C VAL A 163 -0.39 -44.20 -31.58
N ASN A 164 0.60 -43.30 -31.79
CA ASN A 164 1.60 -43.49 -32.85
C ASN A 164 2.86 -42.65 -32.60
N VAL A 165 4.04 -43.31 -32.57
CA VAL A 165 5.32 -42.67 -32.27
C VAL A 165 5.78 -41.73 -33.39
N TRP A 166 5.61 -42.12 -34.65
CA TRP A 166 6.08 -41.31 -35.78
C TRP A 166 5.34 -39.98 -35.92
N THR A 167 4.01 -40.02 -35.81
CA THR A 167 3.19 -38.80 -35.85
C THR A 167 3.46 -37.91 -34.67
N THR A 168 3.73 -38.49 -33.49
CA THR A 168 4.14 -37.73 -32.28
C THR A 168 5.44 -36.97 -32.53
N LEU A 169 6.43 -37.63 -33.13
CA LEU A 169 7.74 -37.01 -33.39
C LEU A 169 7.60 -35.79 -34.31
N VAL A 170 6.70 -35.85 -35.32
CA VAL A 170 6.42 -34.72 -36.20
C VAL A 170 5.85 -33.53 -35.39
N VAL A 171 4.85 -33.77 -34.54
CA VAL A 171 4.25 -32.71 -33.71
C VAL A 171 5.28 -32.07 -32.82
N VAL A 172 6.08 -32.90 -32.12
CA VAL A 172 7.11 -32.43 -31.19
C VAL A 172 8.22 -31.64 -31.90
N LEU A 173 8.62 -32.02 -33.09
CA LEU A 173 9.63 -31.31 -33.90
C LEU A 173 9.14 -29.96 -34.46
N VAL A 174 7.85 -29.87 -34.85
CA VAL A 174 7.32 -28.63 -35.46
C VAL A 174 6.90 -27.61 -34.41
N THR A 175 6.46 -28.03 -33.25
CA THR A 175 5.99 -27.11 -32.18
C THR A 175 7.02 -26.09 -31.72
N PRO A 176 8.33 -26.35 -31.62
CA PRO A 176 9.32 -25.32 -31.25
C PRO A 176 9.32 -24.10 -32.16
N LEU A 177 8.88 -24.26 -33.44
CA LEU A 177 8.72 -23.15 -34.36
C LEU A 177 7.69 -22.15 -33.86
N SER A 178 6.59 -22.61 -33.25
CA SER A 178 5.58 -21.76 -32.61
C SER A 178 6.19 -20.94 -31.45
N ILE A 179 7.03 -21.55 -30.64
CA ILE A 179 7.71 -20.89 -29.52
C ILE A 179 8.69 -19.82 -30.02
N LEU A 180 9.44 -20.11 -31.08
CA LEU A 180 10.37 -19.13 -31.67
C LEU A 180 9.65 -17.91 -32.22
N VAL A 181 8.54 -18.12 -32.96
CA VAL A 181 7.71 -17.02 -33.48
C VAL A 181 7.10 -16.21 -32.35
N ALA A 182 6.52 -16.87 -31.33
CA ALA A 182 5.95 -16.21 -30.16
C ALA A 182 7.01 -15.37 -29.41
N ARG A 183 8.21 -15.93 -29.20
CA ARG A 183 9.32 -15.23 -28.52
C ARG A 183 9.80 -14.00 -29.29
N PHE A 184 9.89 -14.10 -30.64
CA PHE A 184 10.28 -12.98 -31.48
C PHE A 184 9.28 -11.83 -31.37
N ILE A 185 7.99 -12.14 -31.49
CA ILE A 185 6.91 -11.15 -31.39
C ILE A 185 6.87 -10.54 -29.98
N ALA A 186 6.92 -11.38 -28.94
CA ALA A 186 6.89 -10.93 -27.54
C ALA A 186 8.02 -9.95 -27.21
N LYS A 187 9.25 -10.20 -27.73
CA LYS A 187 10.37 -9.26 -27.53
C LYS A 187 10.11 -7.89 -28.16
N LYS A 188 9.51 -7.83 -29.33
CA LYS A 188 9.13 -6.57 -30.01
C LYS A 188 7.98 -5.86 -29.29
N THR A 189 6.97 -6.62 -28.90
CA THR A 189 5.80 -6.15 -28.15
C THR A 189 6.21 -5.53 -26.84
N PHE A 190 7.07 -6.20 -26.06
CA PHE A 190 7.56 -5.71 -24.78
C PHE A 190 8.28 -4.36 -24.88
N ALA A 191 9.14 -4.20 -25.89
CA ALA A 191 9.84 -2.94 -26.11
C ALA A 191 8.87 -1.78 -26.42
N MET A 192 7.80 -2.04 -27.17
CA MET A 192 6.79 -1.02 -27.51
C MET A 192 5.90 -0.68 -26.30
N PHE A 193 5.46 -1.68 -25.54
CA PHE A 193 4.71 -1.44 -24.30
C PHE A 193 5.50 -0.66 -23.26
N ARG A 194 6.81 -0.89 -23.17
CA ARG A 194 7.67 -0.12 -22.28
C ARG A 194 7.67 1.36 -22.67
N LEU A 195 7.87 1.69 -23.95
CA LEU A 195 7.82 3.07 -24.44
C LEU A 195 6.44 3.71 -24.20
N GLN A 196 5.35 2.97 -24.44
CA GLN A 196 4.00 3.42 -24.16
C GLN A 196 3.82 3.74 -22.67
N SER A 197 4.28 2.86 -21.78
CA SER A 197 4.17 3.04 -20.32
C SER A 197 4.97 4.26 -19.84
N GLU A 198 6.20 4.45 -20.34
CA GLU A 198 7.03 5.61 -20.02
C GLU A 198 6.35 6.92 -20.47
N THR A 199 5.80 6.94 -21.69
CA THR A 199 5.10 8.13 -22.22
C THR A 199 3.78 8.38 -21.48
N ARG A 200 3.02 7.34 -21.13
CA ARG A 200 1.81 7.46 -20.31
C ARG A 200 2.13 8.04 -18.93
N GLY A 201 3.22 7.59 -18.31
CA GLY A 201 3.68 8.14 -17.03
C GLY A 201 3.96 9.65 -17.11
N ARG A 202 4.64 10.10 -18.17
CA ARG A 202 4.88 11.55 -18.43
C ARG A 202 3.57 12.32 -18.63
N GLN A 203 2.62 11.75 -19.38
CA GLN A 203 1.31 12.37 -19.59
C GLN A 203 0.52 12.50 -18.28
N THR A 204 0.49 11.43 -17.46
CA THR A 204 -0.20 11.43 -16.16
C THR A 204 0.40 12.46 -15.21
N ALA A 205 1.74 12.53 -15.13
CA ALA A 205 2.43 13.53 -14.31
C ALA A 205 2.08 14.96 -14.75
N PHE A 206 2.08 15.22 -16.05
CA PHE A 206 1.71 16.53 -16.60
C PHE A 206 0.25 16.90 -16.30
N ILE A 207 -0.70 15.97 -16.50
CA ILE A 207 -2.12 16.19 -16.18
C ILE A 207 -2.29 16.50 -14.68
N ASN A 208 -1.64 15.72 -13.81
CA ASN A 208 -1.71 15.93 -12.36
C ASN A 208 -1.18 17.31 -11.96
N GLU A 209 -0.04 17.72 -12.53
CA GLU A 209 0.55 19.05 -12.34
C GLU A 209 -0.42 20.16 -12.74
N MET A 210 -1.06 20.04 -13.91
CA MET A 210 -2.00 21.03 -14.42
C MET A 210 -3.28 21.11 -13.59
N ILE A 211 -3.83 19.97 -13.14
CA ILE A 211 -5.03 19.94 -12.28
C ILE A 211 -4.71 20.58 -10.92
N THR A 212 -3.60 20.21 -10.31
CA THR A 212 -3.20 20.72 -8.99
C THR A 212 -3.00 22.24 -9.02
N ASN A 213 -2.40 22.74 -10.10
CA ASN A 213 -2.05 24.15 -10.25
C ASN A 213 -3.00 24.92 -11.16
N GLN A 214 -4.22 24.42 -11.41
CA GLN A 214 -5.17 25.02 -12.35
C GLN A 214 -5.48 26.51 -12.08
N LYS A 215 -5.53 26.90 -10.80
CA LYS A 215 -5.72 28.31 -10.42
C LYS A 215 -4.57 29.20 -10.90
N VAL A 216 -3.34 28.71 -10.80
CA VAL A 216 -2.13 29.42 -11.25
C VAL A 216 -2.12 29.51 -12.77
N VAL A 217 -2.38 28.38 -13.46
CA VAL A 217 -2.44 28.35 -14.94
C VAL A 217 -3.42 29.40 -15.46
N ARG A 218 -4.65 29.45 -14.89
CA ARG A 218 -5.67 30.45 -15.28
C ARG A 218 -5.29 31.88 -14.91
N ALA A 219 -4.67 32.08 -13.74
CA ALA A 219 -4.26 33.43 -13.32
C ALA A 219 -3.21 34.06 -14.24
N TYR A 220 -2.39 33.24 -14.88
CA TYR A 220 -1.33 33.69 -15.80
C TYR A 220 -1.66 33.49 -17.29
N GLY A 221 -2.83 32.91 -17.63
CA GLY A 221 -3.27 32.72 -19.02
C GLY A 221 -2.42 31.75 -19.84
N HIS A 222 -1.90 30.66 -19.20
CA HIS A 222 -1.04 29.66 -19.84
C HIS A 222 -1.80 28.44 -20.38
N GLU A 223 -3.11 28.53 -20.59
CA GLU A 223 -3.96 27.41 -21.05
C GLU A 223 -3.52 26.90 -22.43
N ASP A 224 -3.32 27.81 -23.39
CA ASP A 224 -2.95 27.44 -24.77
C ASP A 224 -1.57 26.78 -24.85
N GLU A 225 -0.56 27.30 -24.13
CA GLU A 225 0.78 26.71 -24.06
C GLU A 225 0.75 25.30 -23.46
N ASN A 226 -0.05 25.12 -22.41
CA ASN A 226 -0.22 23.81 -21.77
C ASN A 226 -0.96 22.83 -22.68
N MET A 227 -1.91 23.31 -23.47
CA MET A 227 -2.61 22.48 -24.45
C MET A 227 -1.66 22.00 -25.56
N GLU A 228 -0.77 22.86 -26.07
CA GLU A 228 0.25 22.49 -27.05
C GLU A 228 1.24 21.44 -26.52
N LYS A 229 1.68 21.59 -25.27
CA LYS A 229 2.52 20.60 -24.58
C LYS A 229 1.79 19.26 -24.40
N PHE A 230 0.52 19.32 -23.97
CA PHE A 230 -0.30 18.12 -23.84
C PHE A 230 -0.46 17.40 -25.17
N ASP A 231 -0.78 18.12 -26.25
CA ASP A 231 -0.96 17.54 -27.59
C ASP A 231 0.32 16.87 -28.09
N THR A 232 1.49 17.46 -27.82
CA THR A 232 2.78 16.86 -28.16
C THR A 232 2.99 15.52 -27.45
N ILE A 233 2.75 15.45 -26.14
CA ILE A 233 2.88 14.21 -25.35
C ILE A 233 1.83 13.19 -25.80
N ASN A 234 0.60 13.64 -26.04
CA ASN A 234 -0.52 12.80 -26.46
C ASN A 234 -0.30 12.18 -27.84
N GLU A 235 0.26 12.93 -28.79
CA GLU A 235 0.60 12.41 -30.12
C GLU A 235 1.75 11.39 -30.04
N GLU A 236 2.74 11.61 -29.19
CA GLU A 236 3.80 10.64 -28.92
C GLU A 236 3.22 9.35 -28.31
N LEU A 237 2.32 9.47 -27.34
CA LEU A 237 1.61 8.34 -26.73
C LEU A 237 0.77 7.60 -27.76
N ARG A 238 0.05 8.32 -28.63
CA ARG A 238 -0.75 7.73 -29.71
C ARG A 238 0.12 6.84 -30.62
N ARG A 239 1.30 7.33 -31.03
CA ARG A 239 2.24 6.58 -31.87
C ARG A 239 2.78 5.33 -31.18
N HIS A 240 3.15 5.43 -29.90
CA HIS A 240 3.63 4.29 -29.13
C HIS A 240 2.52 3.27 -28.87
N THR A 241 1.31 3.73 -28.53
CA THR A 241 0.13 2.89 -28.33
C THR A 241 -0.24 2.13 -29.61
N LEU A 242 -0.26 2.81 -30.76
CA LEU A 242 -0.57 2.16 -32.05
C LEU A 242 0.42 1.05 -32.36
N LYS A 243 1.73 1.29 -32.19
CA LYS A 243 2.77 0.28 -32.42
C LYS A 243 2.65 -0.88 -31.41
N ALA A 244 2.44 -0.58 -30.14
CA ALA A 244 2.30 -1.61 -29.10
C ALA A 244 1.09 -2.50 -29.37
N THR A 245 -0.07 -1.91 -29.68
CA THR A 245 -1.31 -2.62 -30.05
C THR A 245 -1.15 -3.45 -31.32
N PHE A 246 -0.50 -2.90 -32.34
CA PHE A 246 -0.24 -3.63 -33.60
C PHE A 246 0.58 -4.90 -33.36
N PHE A 247 1.75 -4.79 -32.67
CA PHE A 247 2.57 -5.96 -32.38
C PHE A 247 1.89 -6.95 -31.43
N SER A 248 1.13 -6.47 -30.47
CA SER A 248 0.34 -7.32 -29.57
C SER A 248 -0.75 -8.08 -30.33
N SER A 249 -1.46 -7.40 -31.23
CA SER A 249 -2.55 -7.99 -32.01
C SER A 249 -2.08 -9.05 -33.02
N ILE A 250 -0.84 -8.96 -33.53
CA ILE A 250 -0.25 -9.94 -34.43
C ILE A 250 0.08 -11.27 -33.71
N THR A 251 0.26 -11.26 -32.38
CA THR A 251 0.66 -12.48 -31.65
C THR A 251 -0.32 -13.63 -31.85
N ASN A 252 -1.62 -13.40 -31.66
CA ASN A 252 -2.64 -14.43 -31.80
C ASN A 252 -2.78 -14.95 -33.22
N PRO A 253 -2.90 -14.12 -34.29
CA PRO A 253 -2.91 -14.61 -35.67
C PRO A 253 -1.66 -15.39 -36.06
N ALA A 254 -0.47 -14.92 -35.67
CA ALA A 254 0.79 -15.59 -35.97
C ALA A 254 0.90 -16.98 -35.32
N THR A 255 0.55 -17.07 -34.02
CA THR A 255 0.56 -18.37 -33.32
C THR A 255 -0.51 -19.31 -33.88
N ARG A 256 -1.72 -18.82 -34.22
CA ARG A 256 -2.77 -19.62 -34.89
C ARG A 256 -2.31 -20.11 -36.23
N PHE A 257 -1.63 -19.29 -37.03
CA PHE A 257 -1.08 -19.70 -38.32
C PHE A 257 -0.10 -20.87 -38.17
N VAL A 258 0.86 -20.77 -37.23
CA VAL A 258 1.82 -21.87 -36.97
C VAL A 258 1.09 -23.12 -36.49
N ASN A 259 0.11 -22.98 -35.59
CA ASN A 259 -0.69 -24.13 -35.14
C ASN A 259 -1.47 -24.77 -36.27
N SER A 260 -1.99 -23.99 -37.23
CA SER A 260 -2.65 -24.50 -38.42
C SER A 260 -1.68 -25.26 -39.35
N VAL A 261 -0.42 -24.81 -39.45
CA VAL A 261 0.63 -25.52 -40.17
C VAL A 261 0.93 -26.88 -39.52
N VAL A 262 1.06 -26.90 -38.16
CA VAL A 262 1.22 -28.16 -37.41
C VAL A 262 0.04 -29.09 -37.65
N TYR A 263 -1.18 -28.57 -37.55
CA TYR A 263 -2.41 -29.32 -37.78
C TYR A 263 -2.47 -29.90 -39.19
N ALA A 264 -2.14 -29.11 -40.24
CA ALA A 264 -2.09 -29.53 -41.61
C ALA A 264 -1.03 -30.64 -41.87
N ALA A 265 0.16 -30.49 -41.25
CA ALA A 265 1.21 -31.49 -41.34
C ALA A 265 0.78 -32.84 -40.71
N VAL A 266 0.15 -32.80 -39.54
CA VAL A 266 -0.41 -33.98 -38.85
C VAL A 266 -1.51 -34.61 -39.69
N ALA A 267 -2.44 -33.81 -40.29
CA ALA A 267 -3.50 -34.29 -41.13
C ALA A 267 -2.95 -34.99 -42.40
N LEU A 268 -1.96 -34.41 -43.06
CA LEU A 268 -1.34 -34.96 -44.28
C LEU A 268 -0.60 -36.27 -44.00
N ILE A 269 0.23 -36.30 -42.96
CA ILE A 269 1.00 -37.48 -42.58
C ILE A 269 0.06 -38.58 -42.08
N GLY A 270 -0.90 -38.24 -41.21
CA GLY A 270 -1.85 -39.22 -40.70
C GLY A 270 -2.78 -39.77 -41.75
N ALA A 271 -3.24 -38.95 -42.73
CA ALA A 271 -4.01 -39.41 -43.87
C ALA A 271 -3.18 -40.37 -44.76
N PHE A 272 -1.91 -40.03 -45.00
CA PHE A 272 -0.99 -40.91 -45.75
C PHE A 272 -0.82 -42.26 -45.07
N LEU A 273 -0.61 -42.30 -43.75
CA LEU A 273 -0.48 -43.53 -42.97
C LEU A 273 -1.80 -44.34 -42.97
N ALA A 274 -2.94 -43.69 -42.91
CA ALA A 274 -4.26 -44.32 -42.94
C ALA A 274 -4.53 -44.99 -44.29
N VAL A 275 -4.14 -44.33 -45.41
CA VAL A 275 -4.33 -44.88 -46.76
C VAL A 275 -3.34 -46.03 -47.10
N THR A 276 -2.11 -45.94 -46.57
CA THR A 276 -1.07 -46.98 -46.81
C THR A 276 -1.28 -48.25 -45.98
N GLY A 277 -2.30 -48.32 -45.13
CA GLY A 277 -2.71 -49.56 -44.45
C GLY A 277 -1.76 -50.03 -43.34
N GLN A 278 -0.94 -49.14 -42.77
CA GLN A 278 0.01 -49.44 -41.70
C GLN A 278 -0.63 -49.53 -40.30
N GLY A 279 -1.89 -49.91 -40.18
CA GLY A 279 -2.61 -50.04 -38.92
C GLY A 279 -3.04 -48.70 -38.30
N PHE A 280 -2.95 -47.56 -39.02
CA PHE A 280 -3.39 -46.26 -38.59
C PHE A 280 -4.82 -46.00 -39.10
N THR A 281 -5.79 -45.82 -38.18
CA THR A 281 -7.20 -45.68 -38.52
C THR A 281 -7.63 -44.21 -38.67
N ILE A 282 -8.83 -43.98 -39.20
CA ILE A 282 -9.44 -42.63 -39.32
C ILE A 282 -9.73 -42.08 -37.92
N GLY A 283 -10.15 -42.95 -36.98
CA GLY A 283 -10.34 -42.58 -35.58
C GLY A 283 -9.04 -42.15 -34.90
N MET A 284 -7.92 -42.85 -35.15
CA MET A 284 -6.60 -42.44 -34.69
C MET A 284 -6.19 -41.09 -35.28
N LEU A 285 -6.46 -40.81 -36.55
CA LEU A 285 -6.21 -39.49 -37.14
C LEU A 285 -6.99 -38.39 -36.43
N SER A 286 -8.29 -38.59 -36.18
CA SER A 286 -9.14 -37.64 -35.45
C SER A 286 -8.62 -37.37 -34.04
N CYS A 287 -8.19 -38.43 -33.35
CA CYS A 287 -7.56 -38.36 -32.02
C CYS A 287 -6.29 -37.51 -32.07
N PHE A 288 -5.38 -37.74 -33.00
CA PHE A 288 -4.14 -36.98 -33.18
C PHE A 288 -4.39 -35.50 -33.48
N LEU A 289 -5.37 -35.16 -34.31
CA LEU A 289 -5.74 -33.80 -34.64
C LEU A 289 -6.24 -33.05 -33.37
N SER A 290 -6.99 -33.75 -32.53
CA SER A 290 -7.42 -33.22 -31.22
C SER A 290 -6.24 -32.99 -30.28
N TYR A 291 -5.31 -33.94 -30.22
CA TYR A 291 -4.10 -33.79 -29.40
C TYR A 291 -3.16 -32.69 -29.90
N ALA A 292 -2.99 -32.51 -31.20
CA ALA A 292 -2.19 -31.43 -31.76
C ALA A 292 -2.70 -30.06 -31.31
N ASN A 293 -4.02 -29.87 -31.24
CA ASN A 293 -4.62 -28.66 -30.68
C ASN A 293 -4.42 -28.53 -29.18
N GLN A 294 -4.63 -29.61 -28.41
CA GLN A 294 -4.45 -29.59 -26.95
C GLN A 294 -2.99 -29.38 -26.52
N TYR A 295 -2.04 -29.92 -27.30
CA TYR A 295 -0.61 -29.77 -27.07
C TYR A 295 -0.11 -28.34 -27.29
N THR A 296 -0.61 -27.67 -28.33
CA THR A 296 -0.13 -26.32 -28.68
C THR A 296 -0.75 -25.21 -27.83
N LYS A 297 -1.94 -25.42 -27.29
CA LYS A 297 -2.66 -24.41 -26.48
C LYS A 297 -1.86 -23.90 -25.25
N PRO A 298 -1.30 -24.76 -24.40
CA PRO A 298 -0.56 -24.30 -23.21
C PRO A 298 0.68 -23.45 -23.54
N PHE A 299 1.36 -23.68 -24.66
CA PHE A 299 2.52 -22.88 -25.07
C PHE A 299 2.17 -21.41 -25.34
N ASN A 300 0.96 -21.15 -25.84
CA ASN A 300 0.49 -19.78 -26.05
C ASN A 300 0.16 -19.09 -24.71
N GLU A 301 -0.36 -19.84 -23.73
CA GLU A 301 -0.77 -19.32 -22.42
C GLU A 301 0.42 -19.14 -21.47
N ILE A 302 1.38 -20.06 -21.46
CA ILE A 302 2.54 -20.07 -20.53
C ILE A 302 3.35 -18.77 -20.62
N SER A 303 3.49 -18.18 -21.80
CA SER A 303 4.26 -16.93 -21.95
C SER A 303 3.65 -15.78 -21.15
N GLY A 304 2.31 -15.65 -21.16
CA GLY A 304 1.59 -14.67 -20.37
C GLY A 304 1.71 -14.95 -18.87
N VAL A 305 1.49 -16.21 -18.49
CA VAL A 305 1.58 -16.65 -17.08
C VAL A 305 2.96 -16.42 -16.48
N ILE A 306 4.04 -16.68 -17.23
CA ILE A 306 5.41 -16.40 -16.74
C ILE A 306 5.60 -14.91 -16.48
N THR A 307 5.07 -14.04 -17.33
CA THR A 307 5.17 -12.59 -17.12
C THR A 307 4.40 -12.16 -15.87
N GLU A 308 3.17 -12.64 -15.70
CA GLU A 308 2.37 -12.33 -14.51
C GLU A 308 3.00 -12.88 -13.23
N LEU A 309 3.59 -14.08 -13.29
CA LEU A 309 4.31 -14.65 -12.15
C LEU A 309 5.56 -13.83 -11.80
N GLN A 310 6.27 -13.28 -12.80
CA GLN A 310 7.40 -12.38 -12.54
C GLN A 310 6.95 -11.06 -11.91
N ASN A 311 5.84 -10.48 -12.36
CA ASN A 311 5.25 -9.30 -11.77
C ASN A 311 4.82 -9.56 -10.32
N ALA A 312 4.12 -10.66 -10.10
CA ALA A 312 3.69 -11.09 -8.76
C ALA A 312 4.86 -11.28 -7.80
N LEU A 313 5.95 -11.91 -8.26
CA LEU A 313 7.16 -12.08 -7.44
C LEU A 313 7.84 -10.73 -7.14
N ALA A 314 7.84 -9.78 -8.06
CA ALA A 314 8.37 -8.45 -7.82
C ALA A 314 7.52 -7.66 -6.80
N CYS A 315 6.19 -7.80 -6.86
CA CYS A 315 5.27 -7.23 -5.87
C CYS A 315 5.44 -7.87 -4.49
N ALA A 316 5.58 -9.21 -4.45
CA ALA A 316 5.87 -9.92 -3.21
C ALA A 316 7.23 -9.50 -2.60
N ASP A 317 8.25 -9.24 -3.41
CA ASP A 317 9.56 -8.78 -2.95
C ASP A 317 9.45 -7.41 -2.25
N ARG A 318 8.74 -6.44 -2.85
CA ARG A 318 8.49 -5.13 -2.24
C ARG A 318 7.70 -5.22 -0.93
N LEU A 319 6.68 -6.09 -0.89
CA LEU A 319 5.90 -6.31 0.34
C LEU A 319 6.73 -6.97 1.43
N LEU A 320 7.57 -7.96 1.09
CA LEU A 320 8.46 -8.63 2.04
C LEU A 320 9.54 -7.67 2.55
N GLU A 321 10.09 -6.80 1.70
CA GLU A 321 11.00 -5.73 2.10
C GLU A 321 10.34 -4.78 3.12
N PHE A 322 9.08 -4.42 2.88
CA PHE A 322 8.28 -3.64 3.85
C PHE A 322 8.08 -4.39 5.17
N LEU A 323 7.76 -5.67 5.15
CA LEU A 323 7.60 -6.49 6.35
C LEU A 323 8.90 -6.68 7.14
N ASP A 324 10.05 -6.66 6.45
CA ASP A 324 11.38 -6.78 7.05
C ASP A 324 11.95 -5.46 7.57
N SER A 325 11.31 -4.33 7.28
CA SER A 325 11.75 -3.03 7.76
C SER A 325 11.95 -3.04 9.28
N GLU A 326 12.91 -2.30 9.77
CA GLU A 326 13.23 -2.23 11.19
C GLU A 326 12.02 -1.72 11.99
N GLU A 327 11.69 -2.41 13.07
CA GLU A 327 10.60 -2.02 13.97
C GLU A 327 11.13 -1.08 15.07
N MET A 328 10.22 -0.29 15.65
CA MET A 328 10.54 0.46 16.86
C MET A 328 11.11 -0.47 17.92
N SER A 329 12.02 0.06 18.76
CA SER A 329 12.50 -0.65 19.95
C SER A 329 11.30 -1.16 20.77
N ALA A 330 11.40 -2.38 21.29
CA ALA A 330 10.35 -2.92 22.17
C ALA A 330 10.11 -1.98 23.35
N ASP A 331 8.84 -1.79 23.73
CA ASP A 331 8.53 -1.05 24.93
C ASP A 331 8.95 -1.86 26.17
N PRO A 332 9.51 -1.21 27.20
CA PRO A 332 9.79 -1.85 28.48
C PRO A 332 8.48 -2.33 29.14
N GLU A 333 8.60 -3.20 30.15
CA GLU A 333 7.45 -3.63 30.95
C GLU A 333 6.83 -2.45 31.70
N LEU A 334 5.50 -2.45 31.82
CA LEU A 334 4.77 -1.46 32.59
C LEU A 334 4.94 -1.76 34.09
N LEU A 335 5.74 -0.96 34.77
CA LEU A 335 5.89 -1.04 36.21
C LEU A 335 4.76 -0.26 36.92
N PRO A 336 4.40 -0.61 38.19
CA PRO A 336 3.36 0.10 38.95
C PRO A 336 3.60 1.63 39.03
N GLU A 337 4.84 2.06 39.18
CA GLU A 337 5.25 3.48 39.20
C GLU A 337 4.91 4.22 37.89
N HIS A 338 4.87 3.53 36.76
CA HIS A 338 4.46 4.11 35.47
C HIS A 338 2.94 4.29 35.32
N SER A 339 2.16 3.80 36.28
CA SER A 339 0.70 3.94 36.31
C SER A 339 0.25 5.20 37.04
N GLU A 340 1.11 5.83 37.80
CA GLU A 340 0.83 7.10 38.49
C GLU A 340 0.82 8.26 37.49
N THR A 341 -0.02 9.25 37.75
CA THR A 341 -0.07 10.49 36.97
C THR A 341 1.18 11.32 37.26
N ALA A 342 1.93 11.67 36.23
CA ALA A 342 3.12 12.49 36.36
C ALA A 342 2.82 13.86 37.00
N LYS A 343 3.78 14.42 37.77
CA LYS A 343 3.71 15.79 38.29
C LYS A 343 4.03 16.80 37.17
N GLY A 344 4.86 16.41 36.22
CA GLY A 344 5.15 17.16 35.02
C GLY A 344 6.48 17.91 35.03
N GLN A 345 7.44 17.51 35.85
CA GLN A 345 8.82 18.00 35.71
C GLN A 345 9.47 17.33 34.50
N VAL A 346 10.11 18.10 33.60
CA VAL A 346 10.78 17.60 32.41
C VAL A 346 12.24 18.04 32.40
N THR A 347 13.14 17.09 32.19
CA THR A 347 14.58 17.37 32.11
C THR A 347 15.16 16.77 30.82
N PHE A 348 15.88 17.57 30.06
CA PHE A 348 16.75 17.17 28.96
C PHE A 348 18.19 17.26 29.46
N ASP A 349 18.98 16.23 29.29
CA ASP A 349 20.37 16.19 29.68
C ASP A 349 21.27 15.81 28.53
N ASN A 350 22.06 16.77 28.03
CA ASN A 350 23.03 16.64 26.93
C ASN A 350 22.47 15.91 25.71
N VAL A 351 21.22 16.19 25.34
CA VAL A 351 20.51 15.54 24.22
C VAL A 351 21.11 15.95 22.88
N CYS A 352 21.48 14.95 22.07
CA CYS A 352 21.85 15.12 20.68
C CYS A 352 20.86 14.35 19.81
N PHE A 353 20.53 14.90 18.63
CA PHE A 353 19.61 14.26 17.69
C PHE A 353 19.83 14.70 16.24
N SER A 354 19.67 13.76 15.33
CA SER A 354 19.70 13.96 13.88
C SER A 354 18.67 13.10 13.17
N TYR A 355 17.91 13.67 12.24
CA TYR A 355 17.02 12.88 11.36
C TYR A 355 17.82 12.02 10.38
N THR A 356 18.98 12.53 9.94
CA THR A 356 19.94 11.82 9.10
C THR A 356 21.32 11.94 9.72
N LYS A 357 22.08 10.85 9.74
CA LYS A 357 23.40 10.78 10.39
C LYS A 357 24.38 11.87 9.93
N ASP A 358 24.20 12.38 8.72
CA ASP A 358 25.09 13.39 8.11
C ASP A 358 24.72 14.84 8.47
N ARG A 359 23.56 15.07 9.11
CA ARG A 359 23.09 16.42 9.45
C ARG A 359 22.60 16.48 10.90
N PRO A 360 23.51 16.64 11.88
CA PRO A 360 23.11 16.81 13.26
C PRO A 360 22.29 18.10 13.40
N LEU A 361 21.07 17.96 13.98
CA LEU A 361 20.15 19.08 14.16
C LEU A 361 20.21 19.62 15.59
N ILE A 362 20.16 18.77 16.59
CA ILE A 362 20.23 19.15 18.01
C ILE A 362 21.58 18.67 18.57
N ARG A 363 22.29 19.58 19.30
CA ARG A 363 23.62 19.28 19.85
C ARG A 363 23.70 19.72 21.31
N ASN A 364 23.99 18.76 22.22
CA ASN A 364 24.20 19.01 23.65
C ASN A 364 23.09 19.86 24.29
N PHE A 365 21.85 19.56 23.93
CA PHE A 365 20.69 20.29 24.41
C PHE A 365 20.38 19.88 25.86
N SER A 366 20.41 20.86 26.78
CA SER A 366 20.08 20.63 28.20
C SER A 366 19.06 21.66 28.65
N LEU A 367 18.02 21.18 29.36
CA LEU A 367 16.92 22.00 29.83
C LEU A 367 16.30 21.35 31.07
N ASN A 368 15.98 22.12 32.09
CA ASN A 368 15.18 21.66 33.22
C ASN A 368 13.93 22.54 33.35
N VAL A 369 12.77 21.92 33.26
CA VAL A 369 11.46 22.56 33.34
C VAL A 369 10.76 22.06 34.59
N PRO A 370 10.52 22.92 35.60
CA PRO A 370 9.74 22.56 36.78
C PRO A 370 8.29 22.21 36.44
N ALA A 371 7.64 21.42 37.32
CA ALA A 371 6.22 21.09 37.17
C ALA A 371 5.36 22.37 37.22
N GLY A 372 4.36 22.44 36.31
CA GLY A 372 3.43 23.57 36.21
C GLY A 372 3.97 24.79 35.47
N CYS A 373 5.20 24.74 34.96
CA CYS A 373 5.85 25.84 34.25
C CYS A 373 5.35 25.93 32.78
N ARG A 374 5.16 27.17 32.30
CA ARG A 374 4.85 27.46 30.90
C ARG A 374 6.12 27.80 30.13
N VAL A 375 6.43 27.02 29.14
CA VAL A 375 7.61 27.16 28.28
C VAL A 375 7.19 27.58 26.88
N ALA A 376 7.56 28.80 26.47
CA ALA A 376 7.43 29.22 25.07
C ALA A 376 8.68 28.84 24.29
N ILE A 377 8.49 28.22 23.14
CA ILE A 377 9.57 27.86 22.21
C ILE A 377 9.49 28.81 21.01
N VAL A 378 10.49 29.66 20.84
CA VAL A 378 10.54 30.66 19.77
C VAL A 378 11.80 30.47 18.92
N GLY A 379 11.72 30.86 17.66
CA GLY A 379 12.83 30.75 16.71
C GLY A 379 12.36 30.65 15.27
N PRO A 380 13.24 30.84 14.30
CA PRO A 380 12.91 30.76 12.87
C PRO A 380 12.40 29.36 12.47
N THR A 381 11.77 29.30 11.30
CA THR A 381 11.32 28.01 10.72
C THR A 381 12.55 27.10 10.51
N GLY A 382 12.42 25.82 10.85
CA GLY A 382 13.49 24.83 10.70
C GLY A 382 14.52 24.80 11.83
N CYS A 383 14.42 25.64 12.85
CA CYS A 383 15.39 25.66 13.97
C CYS A 383 15.30 24.49 14.95
N GLY A 384 14.33 23.54 14.79
CA GLY A 384 14.21 22.35 15.63
C GLY A 384 13.09 22.36 16.66
N LYS A 385 12.15 23.34 16.64
CA LYS A 385 11.02 23.42 17.61
C LYS A 385 10.17 22.13 17.62
N THR A 386 9.70 21.69 16.46
CA THR A 386 8.93 20.46 16.31
C THR A 386 9.75 19.21 16.66
N THR A 387 11.06 19.24 16.39
CA THR A 387 11.97 18.13 16.74
C THR A 387 12.05 17.93 18.25
N MET A 388 12.13 19.02 19.04
CA MET A 388 12.11 18.93 20.50
C MET A 388 10.80 18.27 20.99
N ILE A 389 9.66 18.64 20.42
CA ILE A 389 8.36 18.02 20.71
C ILE A 389 8.36 16.53 20.35
N ASN A 390 8.88 16.18 19.19
CA ASN A 390 8.96 14.79 18.73
C ASN A 390 9.80 13.91 19.66
N LEU A 391 10.89 14.45 20.19
CA LEU A 391 11.74 13.79 21.17
C LEU A 391 11.03 13.63 22.52
N LEU A 392 10.34 14.67 22.99
CA LEU A 392 9.60 14.65 24.26
C LEU A 392 8.47 13.59 24.23
N MET A 393 7.76 13.50 23.10
CA MET A 393 6.70 12.50 22.86
C MET A 393 7.25 11.10 22.54
N ARG A 394 8.58 10.97 22.45
CA ARG A 394 9.24 9.74 22.04
C ARG A 394 8.68 9.19 20.72
N PHE A 395 8.45 10.11 19.74
CA PHE A 395 8.24 9.74 18.34
C PHE A 395 9.58 9.36 17.70
N TYR A 396 10.66 9.96 18.21
CA TYR A 396 12.05 9.64 17.93
C TYR A 396 12.80 9.47 19.25
N ASP A 397 13.73 8.55 19.30
CA ASP A 397 14.67 8.41 20.41
C ASP A 397 15.91 9.30 20.15
N PRO A 398 16.53 9.92 21.18
CA PRO A 398 17.73 10.74 21.00
C PRO A 398 18.93 9.86 20.59
N ASP A 399 19.87 10.43 19.81
CA ASP A 399 21.12 9.78 19.43
C ASP A 399 22.05 9.60 20.64
N SER A 400 22.05 10.59 21.56
CA SER A 400 22.76 10.55 22.84
C SER A 400 22.11 11.50 23.84
N GLY A 401 22.48 11.38 25.11
CA GLY A 401 21.85 12.08 26.21
C GLY A 401 20.59 11.40 26.72
N SER A 402 19.82 12.07 27.56
CA SER A 402 18.58 11.51 28.10
C SER A 402 17.49 12.56 28.29
N ILE A 403 16.24 12.12 28.20
CA ILE A 403 15.04 12.91 28.51
C ILE A 403 14.34 12.23 29.67
N SER A 404 14.01 12.98 30.72
CA SER A 404 13.35 12.42 31.89
C SER A 404 12.07 13.19 32.22
N VAL A 405 11.05 12.45 32.68
CA VAL A 405 9.81 12.98 33.24
C VAL A 405 9.74 12.57 34.69
N ASP A 406 9.63 13.54 35.61
CA ASP A 406 9.68 13.37 37.06
C ASP A 406 10.88 12.52 37.53
N GLY A 407 12.05 12.71 36.89
CA GLY A 407 13.28 11.99 37.19
C GLY A 407 13.42 10.62 36.56
N THR A 408 12.37 10.09 35.90
CA THR A 408 12.40 8.79 35.22
C THR A 408 12.72 8.99 33.75
N ASN A 409 13.72 8.27 33.22
CA ASN A 409 14.09 8.34 31.82
C ASN A 409 12.93 7.87 30.92
N THR A 410 12.57 8.66 29.91
CA THR A 410 11.46 8.33 28.98
C THR A 410 11.65 7.02 28.21
N GLN A 411 12.89 6.58 28.03
CA GLN A 411 13.19 5.31 27.35
C GLN A 411 12.84 4.08 28.22
N THR A 412 12.81 4.24 29.55
CA THR A 412 12.42 3.16 30.49
C THR A 412 10.92 3.12 30.75
N ILE A 413 10.16 4.09 30.25
CA ILE A 413 8.70 4.15 30.37
C ILE A 413 8.07 3.59 29.07
N PRO A 414 7.07 2.70 29.12
CA PRO A 414 6.32 2.32 27.92
C PRO A 414 5.74 3.55 27.22
N ARG A 415 5.86 3.63 25.89
CA ARG A 415 5.41 4.80 25.09
C ARG A 415 3.97 5.19 25.38
N ARG A 416 3.09 4.18 25.57
CA ARG A 416 1.68 4.42 25.89
C ARG A 416 1.50 5.11 27.27
N ALA A 417 2.27 4.70 28.27
CA ALA A 417 2.23 5.31 29.60
C ALA A 417 2.80 6.73 29.58
N LEU A 418 3.92 6.94 28.89
CA LEU A 418 4.51 8.27 28.71
C LEU A 418 3.52 9.23 28.04
N ARG A 419 2.99 8.85 26.86
CA ARG A 419 2.10 9.70 26.05
C ARG A 419 0.76 9.99 26.71
N ARG A 420 0.31 9.16 27.64
CA ARG A 420 -0.90 9.39 28.43
C ARG A 420 -0.79 10.63 29.33
N ASN A 421 0.43 11.02 29.71
CA ASN A 421 0.69 12.20 30.51
C ASN A 421 0.73 13.50 29.69
N PHE A 422 0.62 13.44 28.36
CA PHE A 422 0.65 14.60 27.47
C PHE A 422 -0.67 14.81 26.74
N GLY A 423 -1.12 16.05 26.69
CA GLY A 423 -2.16 16.52 25.79
C GLY A 423 -1.52 17.32 24.66
N MET A 424 -1.82 16.97 23.41
CA MET A 424 -1.17 17.56 22.24
C MET A 424 -2.19 18.18 21.30
N VAL A 425 -2.02 19.47 20.99
CA VAL A 425 -2.73 20.18 19.91
C VAL A 425 -1.69 20.56 18.87
N LEU A 426 -1.79 19.93 17.70
CA LEU A 426 -0.92 20.20 16.55
C LEU A 426 -1.47 21.34 15.69
N GLN A 427 -0.60 21.91 14.87
CA GLN A 427 -0.95 22.85 13.81
C GLN A 427 -1.98 22.25 12.84
N GLU A 428 -1.71 21.02 12.38
CA GLU A 428 -2.66 20.26 11.56
C GLU A 428 -3.62 19.49 12.47
N THR A 429 -4.88 19.93 12.47
CA THR A 429 -5.94 19.30 13.24
C THR A 429 -6.53 18.11 12.51
N TRP A 430 -6.37 16.90 13.06
CA TRP A 430 -6.97 15.70 12.49
C TRP A 430 -8.27 15.30 13.21
N LEU A 431 -9.32 15.05 12.44
CA LEU A 431 -10.60 14.51 12.90
C LEU A 431 -10.89 13.18 12.21
N LYS A 432 -11.29 12.19 12.99
CA LYS A 432 -11.71 10.88 12.50
C LYS A 432 -13.10 10.98 11.86
N THR A 433 -13.33 10.25 10.76
CA THR A 433 -14.67 10.03 10.24
C THR A 433 -15.57 9.39 11.29
N GLY A 434 -16.71 10.01 11.59
CA GLY A 434 -17.62 9.62 12.67
C GLY A 434 -18.40 10.81 13.21
N THR A 435 -19.03 10.68 14.37
CA THR A 435 -19.77 11.78 14.98
C THR A 435 -18.84 12.80 15.68
N VAL A 436 -19.32 14.01 15.92
CA VAL A 436 -18.65 15.00 16.78
C VAL A 436 -18.39 14.39 18.16
N LEU A 437 -19.40 13.70 18.73
CA LEU A 437 -19.32 13.01 20.01
C LEU A 437 -18.15 12.02 20.04
N ASP A 438 -18.04 11.14 19.03
CA ASP A 438 -16.98 10.13 18.94
C ASP A 438 -15.60 10.76 18.84
N ASN A 439 -15.51 11.89 18.13
CA ASN A 439 -14.28 12.64 17.97
C ASN A 439 -13.78 13.23 19.29
N ILE A 440 -14.67 13.77 20.12
CA ILE A 440 -14.28 14.29 21.45
C ILE A 440 -13.99 13.13 22.41
N ARG A 441 -14.84 12.07 22.40
CA ARG A 441 -14.71 10.87 23.23
C ARG A 441 -13.42 10.09 22.95
N MET A 442 -12.78 10.30 21.79
CA MET A 442 -11.49 9.69 21.47
C MET A 442 -10.41 9.93 22.54
N GLY A 443 -10.47 11.05 23.28
CA GLY A 443 -9.57 11.31 24.41
C GLY A 443 -9.77 10.32 25.58
N ARG A 444 -11.03 9.96 25.89
CA ARG A 444 -11.42 9.00 26.93
C ARG A 444 -12.63 8.20 26.45
N PRO A 445 -12.43 6.99 25.89
CA PRO A 445 -13.49 6.21 25.25
C PRO A 445 -14.66 5.82 26.16
N ASP A 446 -14.44 5.72 27.46
CA ASP A 446 -15.40 5.37 28.51
C ASP A 446 -16.14 6.61 29.09
N ALA A 447 -15.89 7.82 28.57
CA ALA A 447 -16.54 9.04 29.04
C ALA A 447 -18.04 9.02 28.72
N SER A 448 -18.85 9.53 29.69
CA SER A 448 -20.27 9.75 29.49
C SER A 448 -20.52 10.88 28.46
N GLU A 449 -21.74 10.97 27.94
CA GLU A 449 -22.11 12.09 27.06
C GLU A 449 -22.07 13.43 27.78
N GLU A 450 -22.45 13.44 29.07
CA GLU A 450 -22.40 14.62 29.94
C GLU A 450 -20.95 15.11 30.11
N ASP A 451 -19.98 14.20 30.31
CA ASP A 451 -18.55 14.55 30.36
C ASP A 451 -18.08 15.19 29.06
N VAL A 452 -18.49 14.64 27.92
CA VAL A 452 -18.15 15.17 26.60
C VAL A 452 -18.72 16.58 26.41
N ILE A 453 -19.99 16.77 26.79
CA ILE A 453 -20.65 18.09 26.72
C ILE A 453 -19.94 19.09 27.66
N ALA A 454 -19.59 18.67 28.89
CA ALA A 454 -18.84 19.51 29.82
C ALA A 454 -17.47 19.92 29.28
N ALA A 455 -16.74 18.98 28.66
CA ALA A 455 -15.46 19.24 28.02
C ALA A 455 -15.61 20.21 26.82
N ALA A 456 -16.63 20.04 25.99
CA ALA A 456 -16.90 20.94 24.89
C ALA A 456 -17.30 22.35 25.34
N LYS A 457 -18.06 22.47 26.43
CA LYS A 457 -18.37 23.77 27.07
C LYS A 457 -17.09 24.44 27.59
N ALA A 458 -16.23 23.66 28.24
CA ALA A 458 -14.95 24.14 28.76
C ALA A 458 -14.01 24.65 27.67
N ALA A 459 -14.05 24.02 26.48
CA ALA A 459 -13.28 24.38 25.29
C ALA A 459 -13.95 25.45 24.42
N HIS A 460 -15.10 26.01 24.81
CA HIS A 460 -15.93 26.93 24.01
C HIS A 460 -16.41 26.37 22.66
N ALA A 461 -16.47 25.05 22.53
CA ALA A 461 -16.94 24.35 21.33
C ALA A 461 -18.46 24.14 21.30
N HIS A 462 -19.10 24.02 22.46
CA HIS A 462 -20.53 23.65 22.59
C HIS A 462 -21.45 24.50 21.73
N SER A 463 -21.28 25.84 21.72
CA SER A 463 -22.17 26.76 21.01
C SER A 463 -22.20 26.57 19.50
N PHE A 464 -21.10 26.17 18.87
CA PHE A 464 -21.12 25.87 17.44
C PHE A 464 -21.62 24.45 17.16
N ILE A 465 -21.33 23.50 18.08
CA ILE A 465 -21.81 22.11 17.94
C ILE A 465 -23.34 22.07 17.92
N GLU A 466 -24.00 22.84 18.80
CA GLU A 466 -25.48 22.94 18.82
C GLU A 466 -26.07 23.53 17.55
N GLN A 467 -25.29 24.32 16.79
CA GLN A 467 -25.73 24.88 15.50
C GLN A 467 -25.57 23.91 14.33
N LEU A 468 -24.89 22.78 14.52
CA LEU A 468 -24.78 21.73 13.51
C LEU A 468 -26.13 21.00 13.37
N PRO A 469 -26.47 20.45 12.18
CA PRO A 469 -27.77 19.87 11.89
C PRO A 469 -28.24 18.82 12.90
N ASN A 470 -27.33 17.98 13.45
CA ASN A 470 -27.61 16.95 14.44
C ASN A 470 -26.80 17.15 15.74
N GLY A 471 -26.34 18.36 16.03
CA GLY A 471 -25.55 18.67 17.20
C GLY A 471 -24.32 17.75 17.37
N TYR A 472 -24.17 17.11 18.53
CA TYR A 472 -23.08 16.18 18.82
C TYR A 472 -23.10 14.91 17.96
N TYR A 473 -24.23 14.52 17.37
CA TYR A 473 -24.38 13.37 16.48
C TYR A 473 -24.16 13.71 15.00
N THR A 474 -23.81 14.95 14.70
CA THR A 474 -23.44 15.35 13.33
C THR A 474 -22.26 14.50 12.85
N GLN A 475 -22.42 13.88 11.67
CA GLN A 475 -21.38 13.12 11.02
C GLN A 475 -20.30 14.04 10.44
N ILE A 476 -19.06 13.77 10.81
CA ILE A 476 -17.87 14.44 10.28
C ILE A 476 -17.26 13.51 9.23
N GLY A 477 -17.10 14.01 8.01
CA GLY A 477 -16.42 13.31 6.93
C GLY A 477 -14.91 13.34 7.08
N GLU A 478 -14.22 12.86 6.05
CA GLU A 478 -12.77 12.87 5.96
C GLU A 478 -12.23 14.30 6.14
N ASP A 479 -11.14 14.44 6.90
CA ASP A 479 -10.50 15.72 7.25
C ASP A 479 -11.43 16.78 7.88
N GLY A 480 -12.50 16.36 8.54
CA GLY A 480 -13.40 17.25 9.24
C GLY A 480 -14.50 17.89 8.37
N GLY A 481 -14.60 17.49 7.10
CA GLY A 481 -15.71 17.88 6.20
C GLY A 481 -15.91 19.40 6.11
N SER A 482 -17.12 19.88 6.41
CA SER A 482 -17.51 21.31 6.30
C SER A 482 -17.06 22.18 7.48
N LEU A 483 -16.37 21.65 8.48
CA LEU A 483 -15.93 22.42 9.64
C LEU A 483 -14.78 23.37 9.30
N SER A 484 -14.85 24.61 9.81
CA SER A 484 -13.74 25.56 9.69
C SER A 484 -12.51 25.09 10.47
N ALA A 485 -11.32 25.60 10.11
CA ALA A 485 -10.07 25.28 10.82
C ALA A 485 -10.17 25.55 12.34
N GLY A 486 -10.76 26.66 12.74
CA GLY A 486 -10.98 26.98 14.14
C GLY A 486 -11.95 26.04 14.85
N GLN A 487 -13.02 25.59 14.18
CA GLN A 487 -13.95 24.61 14.74
C GLN A 487 -13.27 23.26 14.94
N LYS A 488 -12.45 22.81 13.98
CA LYS A 488 -11.64 21.58 14.11
C LYS A 488 -10.70 21.68 15.31
N GLN A 489 -10.03 22.82 15.47
CA GLN A 489 -9.11 23.04 16.58
C GLN A 489 -9.83 23.03 17.94
N LEU A 490 -11.03 23.65 18.05
CA LEU A 490 -11.85 23.59 19.26
C LEU A 490 -12.29 22.16 19.62
N LEU A 491 -12.57 21.29 18.64
CA LEU A 491 -12.83 19.87 18.88
C LEU A 491 -11.59 19.14 19.42
N CYS A 492 -10.41 19.42 18.84
CA CYS A 492 -9.13 18.86 19.36
C CYS A 492 -8.85 19.32 20.78
N ILE A 493 -9.10 20.59 21.11
CA ILE A 493 -9.01 21.11 22.47
C ILE A 493 -10.02 20.41 23.39
N SER A 494 -11.25 20.13 22.93
CA SER A 494 -12.26 19.41 23.71
C SER A 494 -11.83 18.00 24.09
N ARG A 495 -11.07 17.29 23.20
CA ARG A 495 -10.47 15.98 23.52
C ARG A 495 -9.53 16.06 24.73
N ILE A 496 -8.71 17.12 24.79
CA ILE A 496 -7.74 17.32 25.88
C ILE A 496 -8.46 17.78 27.16
N MET A 497 -9.49 18.62 27.04
CA MET A 497 -10.34 19.00 28.18
C MET A 497 -11.03 17.81 28.83
N LEU A 498 -11.28 16.75 28.08
CA LEU A 498 -11.89 15.51 28.57
C LEU A 498 -10.90 14.66 29.40
N THR A 499 -9.60 14.70 29.05
CA THR A 499 -8.55 13.90 29.71
C THR A 499 -7.79 14.65 30.78
N LEU A 500 -7.61 15.97 30.63
CA LEU A 500 -6.89 16.87 31.53
C LEU A 500 -5.51 16.34 31.95
N PRO A 501 -4.61 16.01 31.02
CA PRO A 501 -3.29 15.49 31.34
C PRO A 501 -2.41 16.54 32.05
N PRO A 502 -1.40 16.12 32.83
CA PRO A 502 -0.53 17.03 33.60
C PRO A 502 0.41 17.87 32.73
N MET A 503 0.69 17.44 31.51
CA MET A 503 1.58 18.13 30.57
C MET A 503 0.86 18.41 29.24
N LEU A 504 1.20 19.54 28.63
CA LEU A 504 0.60 20.00 27.38
C LEU A 504 1.67 20.35 26.36
N ILE A 505 1.37 20.04 25.11
CA ILE A 505 2.12 20.47 23.93
C ILE A 505 1.14 21.20 23.00
N LEU A 506 1.38 22.47 22.76
CA LEU A 506 0.50 23.33 21.99
C LEU A 506 1.28 23.96 20.83
N ASP A 507 0.76 23.81 19.62
CA ASP A 507 1.28 24.47 18.41
C ASP A 507 0.28 25.56 17.97
N GLU A 508 0.68 26.83 18.08
CA GLU A 508 -0.20 28.00 17.93
C GLU A 508 -0.38 28.50 16.49
N ALA A 509 -0.23 27.68 15.46
CA ALA A 509 -0.46 28.13 14.10
C ALA A 509 -1.95 28.41 13.82
N THR A 510 -2.36 29.66 13.91
CA THR A 510 -3.78 30.11 13.73
C THR A 510 -3.95 31.09 12.57
N SER A 511 -3.04 31.14 11.62
CA SER A 511 -3.01 32.11 10.50
C SER A 511 -4.25 32.13 9.59
N SER A 512 -5.16 31.17 9.73
CA SER A 512 -6.35 31.00 8.86
C SER A 512 -7.67 31.03 9.64
N ILE A 513 -7.69 31.56 10.88
CA ILE A 513 -8.86 31.52 11.77
C ILE A 513 -9.43 32.93 11.95
N ASP A 514 -10.76 33.04 11.96
CA ASP A 514 -11.44 34.31 12.24
C ASP A 514 -11.16 34.78 13.68
N THR A 515 -11.09 36.10 13.88
CA THR A 515 -10.72 36.73 15.15
C THR A 515 -11.60 36.29 16.34
N ARG A 516 -12.89 36.02 16.11
CA ARG A 516 -13.82 35.62 17.18
C ARG A 516 -13.56 34.20 17.65
N THR A 517 -13.33 33.29 16.71
CA THR A 517 -12.99 31.89 17.02
C THR A 517 -11.60 31.80 17.65
N GLU A 518 -10.68 32.63 17.19
CA GLU A 518 -9.35 32.76 17.73
C GLU A 518 -9.35 33.15 19.22
N LEU A 519 -10.12 34.15 19.61
CA LEU A 519 -10.27 34.53 21.02
C LEU A 519 -10.84 33.40 21.88
N ARG A 520 -11.72 32.54 21.33
CA ARG A 520 -12.23 31.35 22.01
C ARG A 520 -11.14 30.32 22.22
N ILE A 521 -10.33 30.07 21.19
CA ILE A 521 -9.17 29.14 21.26
C ILE A 521 -8.17 29.61 22.31
N GLN A 522 -7.82 30.90 22.32
CA GLN A 522 -6.91 31.46 23.31
C GLN A 522 -7.42 31.28 24.75
N ARG A 523 -8.71 31.57 24.98
CA ARG A 523 -9.34 31.37 26.30
C ARG A 523 -9.33 29.89 26.70
N ALA A 524 -9.55 29.00 25.78
CA ALA A 524 -9.51 27.55 26.00
C ALA A 524 -8.08 27.10 26.32
N PHE A 525 -7.06 27.58 25.61
CA PHE A 525 -5.66 27.31 25.92
C PHE A 525 -5.25 27.86 27.30
N ALA A 526 -5.57 29.11 27.61
CA ALA A 526 -5.29 29.69 28.89
C ALA A 526 -5.90 28.88 30.06
N LYS A 527 -7.11 28.34 29.88
CA LYS A 527 -7.76 27.46 30.84
C LYS A 527 -7.06 26.10 30.94
N LEU A 528 -6.65 25.51 29.80
CA LEU A 528 -5.91 24.24 29.78
C LEU A 528 -4.56 24.33 30.49
N MET A 529 -3.81 25.40 30.25
CA MET A 529 -2.44 25.56 30.79
C MET A 529 -2.38 25.81 32.31
N ARG A 530 -3.47 26.24 32.95
CA ARG A 530 -3.45 26.55 34.40
C ARG A 530 -3.02 25.35 35.24
N GLY A 531 -1.90 25.50 35.97
CA GLY A 531 -1.34 24.49 36.86
C GLY A 531 -0.75 23.26 36.15
N ARG A 532 -0.44 23.37 34.85
CA ARG A 532 0.13 22.27 34.05
C ARG A 532 1.41 22.72 33.37
N THR A 533 2.35 21.78 33.25
CA THR A 533 3.56 22.01 32.47
C THR A 533 3.19 22.10 31.01
N SER A 534 3.49 23.22 30.35
CA SER A 534 3.05 23.48 28.99
C SER A 534 4.22 23.89 28.11
N PHE A 535 4.40 23.17 26.99
CA PHE A 535 5.34 23.53 25.94
C PHE A 535 4.55 24.14 24.78
N VAL A 536 4.77 25.40 24.48
CA VAL A 536 4.03 26.13 23.47
C VAL A 536 4.98 26.58 22.38
N VAL A 537 4.76 26.09 21.13
CA VAL A 537 5.41 26.67 19.97
C VAL A 537 4.70 27.98 19.67
N ALA A 538 5.29 29.06 20.18
CA ALA A 538 4.62 30.34 20.20
C ALA A 538 4.88 31.13 18.92
N HIS A 539 3.79 31.51 18.27
CA HIS A 539 3.77 32.41 17.11
C HIS A 539 3.11 33.75 17.47
N ARG A 540 2.74 33.95 18.74
CA ARG A 540 2.03 35.14 19.24
C ARG A 540 2.74 35.78 20.41
N LEU A 541 2.71 37.09 20.37
CA LEU A 541 3.35 37.91 21.42
C LEU A 541 2.72 37.71 22.81
N SER A 542 1.40 37.59 22.89
CA SER A 542 0.70 37.39 24.19
C SER A 542 1.14 36.11 24.87
N THR A 543 1.24 35.00 24.13
CA THR A 543 1.68 33.71 24.68
C THR A 543 3.13 33.74 25.14
N ILE A 544 3.98 34.45 24.38
CA ILE A 544 5.40 34.60 24.73
C ILE A 544 5.54 35.40 26.02
N LYS A 545 4.84 36.55 26.13
CA LYS A 545 4.89 37.40 27.31
C LYS A 545 4.38 36.73 28.60
N GLU A 546 3.38 35.87 28.48
CA GLU A 546 2.78 35.16 29.63
C GLU A 546 3.53 33.87 30.03
N SER A 547 4.61 33.52 29.36
CA SER A 547 5.37 32.32 29.65
C SER A 547 6.42 32.53 30.73
N ASP A 548 6.55 31.52 31.62
CA ASP A 548 7.51 31.54 32.70
C ASP A 548 8.96 31.41 32.19
N VAL A 549 9.13 30.68 31.10
CA VAL A 549 10.41 30.46 30.45
C VAL A 549 10.25 30.56 28.92
N ILE A 550 11.09 31.33 28.29
CA ILE A 550 11.20 31.42 26.83
C ILE A 550 12.48 30.73 26.39
N LEU A 551 12.36 29.75 25.53
CA LEU A 551 13.48 29.08 24.89
C LEU A 551 13.65 29.65 23.48
N VAL A 552 14.77 30.31 23.24
CA VAL A 552 15.10 30.88 21.94
C VAL A 552 15.98 29.89 21.18
N MET A 553 15.45 29.32 20.13
CA MET A 553 16.14 28.30 19.34
C MET A 553 16.69 28.88 18.03
N ARG A 554 17.93 28.52 17.71
CA ARG A 554 18.58 28.78 16.43
C ARG A 554 19.47 27.61 16.04
N ASP A 555 19.33 27.14 14.80
CA ASP A 555 20.16 26.05 14.25
C ASP A 555 20.23 24.80 15.17
N GLY A 556 19.10 24.42 15.77
CA GLY A 556 18.97 23.26 16.64
C GLY A 556 19.46 23.43 18.08
N ASN A 557 19.93 24.61 18.48
CA ASN A 557 20.44 24.89 19.81
C ASN A 557 19.57 25.93 20.54
N ILE A 558 19.54 25.88 21.88
CA ILE A 558 19.08 26.99 22.69
C ILE A 558 20.19 28.05 22.69
N VAL A 559 19.91 29.20 22.08
CA VAL A 559 20.86 30.33 22.10
C VAL A 559 20.61 31.27 23.24
N GLU A 560 19.37 31.39 23.72
CA GLU A 560 18.98 32.19 24.86
C GLU A 560 17.85 31.53 25.64
N GLN A 561 17.85 31.71 26.94
CA GLN A 561 16.81 31.26 27.87
C GLN A 561 16.57 32.30 28.93
N GLY A 562 15.31 32.56 29.28
CA GLY A 562 14.90 33.51 30.29
C GLY A 562 13.43 33.85 30.23
N ASP A 563 13.00 34.84 30.93
CA ASP A 563 11.70 35.49 30.80
C ASP A 563 11.74 36.63 29.76
N HIS A 564 10.57 37.16 29.43
CA HIS A 564 10.42 38.21 28.42
C HIS A 564 11.28 39.47 28.70
N GLU A 565 11.26 39.94 29.95
CA GLU A 565 11.96 41.18 30.33
C GLU A 565 13.47 41.00 30.34
N SER A 566 13.96 39.89 30.89
CA SER A 566 15.40 39.60 30.94
C SER A 566 15.99 39.38 29.56
N LEU A 567 15.25 38.73 28.64
CA LEU A 567 15.72 38.50 27.28
C LEU A 567 15.72 39.78 26.43
N LEU A 568 14.74 40.66 26.60
CA LEU A 568 14.76 41.99 25.97
C LEU A 568 15.93 42.85 26.48
N ALA A 569 16.19 42.83 27.80
CA ALA A 569 17.28 43.58 28.42
C ALA A 569 18.66 43.12 27.91
N LYS A 570 18.84 41.83 27.58
CA LYS A 570 20.05 41.26 26.97
C LYS A 570 20.32 41.79 25.55
N ASN A 571 19.29 42.35 24.89
CA ASN A 571 19.37 42.85 23.51
C ASN A 571 20.02 41.87 22.52
N GLY A 572 19.78 40.57 22.69
CA GLY A 572 20.31 39.47 21.90
C GLY A 572 19.37 39.06 20.77
N PHE A 573 19.47 37.79 20.35
CA PHE A 573 18.70 37.23 19.25
C PHE A 573 17.18 37.26 19.49
N TYR A 574 16.74 37.07 20.74
CA TYR A 574 15.33 37.25 21.13
C TYR A 574 14.83 38.68 20.85
N ALA A 575 15.60 39.69 21.23
CA ALA A 575 15.21 41.08 21.02
C ALA A 575 15.17 41.43 19.52
N GLU A 576 16.04 40.82 18.70
CA GLU A 576 16.03 40.93 17.23
C GLU A 576 14.76 40.30 16.64
N LEU A 577 14.43 39.05 17.02
CA LEU A 577 13.20 38.37 16.64
C LEU A 577 11.95 39.15 17.04
N TYR A 578 11.93 39.66 18.26
CA TYR A 578 10.83 40.44 18.80
C TYR A 578 10.56 41.68 17.93
N ARG A 579 11.62 42.45 17.66
CA ARG A 579 11.52 43.66 16.81
C ARG A 579 11.09 43.33 15.38
N SER A 580 11.56 42.26 14.83
CA SER A 580 11.25 41.89 13.43
C SER A 580 9.84 41.33 13.23
N GLN A 581 9.27 40.68 14.24
CA GLN A 581 7.99 39.97 14.10
C GLN A 581 6.81 40.69 14.78
N PHE A 582 7.04 41.48 15.84
CA PHE A 582 5.99 41.96 16.71
C PHE A 582 5.94 43.49 16.90
N THR A 583 6.85 44.25 16.31
CA THR A 583 6.86 45.73 16.49
C THR A 583 5.62 46.37 15.83
N ASP A 584 5.04 45.76 14.81
CA ASP A 584 3.81 46.24 14.15
C ASP A 584 2.52 45.93 14.94
N GLU A 585 2.53 44.95 15.83
CA GLU A 585 1.36 44.59 16.65
C GLU A 585 1.15 45.52 17.90
N GLU A 586 2.16 46.29 18.32
CA GLU A 586 2.08 47.20 19.47
C GLU A 586 1.62 48.62 19.07
N GLN A 587 1.47 48.95 17.78
CA GLN A 587 0.91 50.24 17.44
C GLN A 587 -0.64 50.19 17.62
N PRO A 588 -1.21 51.02 18.51
CA PRO A 588 -2.65 51.09 18.63
C PRO A 588 -3.21 51.61 17.27
N VAL A 589 -4.13 50.85 16.73
CA VAL A 589 -4.93 51.32 15.58
C VAL A 589 -5.66 52.56 16.05
N GLY A 590 -5.15 53.73 15.66
CA GLY A 590 -5.76 55.03 15.91
C GLY A 590 -7.03 55.28 15.14
#